data_103d0ca130292652903ad6d56004457b
#
_entry.id   103d0ca130292652903ad6d56004457b
#
_cell.length_a   1.000
_cell.length_b   1.000
_cell.length_c   1.000
_cell.angle_alpha   90.00
_cell.angle_beta   90.00
_cell.angle_gamma   90.00
#
_symmetry.space_group_name_H-M   'P 1'
#
loop_
_entity.id
_entity.type
_entity.pdbx_description
1 polymer ?
#
loop_
_entity_poly.entity_id
_entity_poly.type
_entity_poly.pdbx_seq_one_letter_code
_entity_poly.pdbx_strand_id
1 'polypeptide(L)'
;MKTKRPKPTPPATHLPKCPTGIQGLDEITGGGLPRGRPTLVCGGAGCGKTLLAAEFLVRGAVQFGEPGVFMAFEETEKELKANVASLGFDLAGLVRHKKIVLDYVHIERSEVQESG
;
A
#
# COMPACT_ATOMS: atom_id res chain seq x y z
N MET A 1 -19.46 -21.40 -30.26
CA MET A 1 -19.33 -21.18 -29.60
C MET A 1 -19.03 -21.28 -28.75
N LYS A 2 -18.91 -21.02 -28.65
CA LYS A 2 -18.69 -20.81 -27.70
C LYS A 2 -18.04 -20.96 -26.91
N THR A 3 -17.77 -20.65 -26.75
CA THR A 3 -17.24 -20.54 -26.06
C THR A 3 -16.79 -20.73 -25.22
N LYS A 4 -16.75 -20.67 -25.13
CA LYS A 4 -16.47 -20.64 -24.24
C LYS A 4 -15.94 -20.61 -23.48
N ARG A 5 -15.78 -20.28 -23.14
CA ARG A 5 -15.42 -20.05 -22.25
C ARG A 5 -14.88 -20.46 -21.37
N PRO A 6 -14.36 -20.02 -21.32
CA PRO A 6 -13.51 -20.41 -20.38
C PRO A 6 -13.76 -20.69 -19.05
N LYS A 7 -13.56 -21.31 -18.68
CA LYS A 7 -13.91 -21.65 -17.60
C LYS A 7 -13.99 -21.21 -16.46
N PRO A 8 -14.68 -21.05 -16.31
CA PRO A 8 -14.70 -20.15 -15.26
C PRO A 8 -14.03 -20.70 -14.04
N THR A 9 -13.39 -19.78 -13.37
CA THR A 9 -12.72 -20.12 -12.14
C THR A 9 -13.78 -20.43 -11.08
N PRO A 10 -13.64 -21.50 -10.35
CA PRO A 10 -14.53 -21.76 -9.23
C PRO A 10 -14.48 -20.61 -8.21
N PRO A 11 -15.60 -20.24 -7.61
CA PRO A 11 -15.61 -19.15 -6.65
C PRO A 11 -14.62 -19.31 -5.52
N ALA A 12 -14.35 -20.55 -5.10
CA ALA A 12 -13.43 -20.79 -3.99
C ALA A 12 -11.99 -20.39 -4.31
N THR A 13 -11.63 -20.30 -5.61
CA THR A 13 -10.29 -19.91 -6.01
C THR A 13 -10.18 -18.43 -6.30
N HIS A 14 -11.30 -17.72 -6.28
CA HIS A 14 -11.31 -16.27 -6.49
C HIS A 14 -11.16 -15.56 -5.17
N LEU A 15 -10.11 -14.80 -5.04
CA LEU A 15 -9.92 -13.94 -3.89
C LEU A 15 -10.31 -12.52 -4.26
N PRO A 16 -11.12 -11.86 -3.43
CA PRO A 16 -11.38 -10.44 -3.65
C PRO A 16 -10.06 -9.67 -3.63
N LYS A 17 -9.91 -8.78 -4.58
CA LYS A 17 -8.68 -8.02 -4.72
C LYS A 17 -8.88 -6.56 -4.41
N CYS A 18 -7.82 -5.95 -3.91
CA CYS A 18 -7.75 -4.53 -3.68
C CYS A 18 -6.79 -3.97 -4.72
N PRO A 19 -7.29 -3.22 -5.71
CA PRO A 19 -6.39 -2.69 -6.73
C PRO A 19 -5.42 -1.70 -6.12
N THR A 20 -4.17 -1.76 -6.57
CA THR A 20 -3.12 -0.86 -6.09
C THR A 20 -3.07 0.42 -6.89
N GLY A 21 -3.54 0.39 -8.13
CA GLY A 21 -3.40 1.52 -9.04
C GLY A 21 -2.01 1.65 -9.62
N ILE A 22 -1.13 0.72 -9.29
CA ILE A 22 0.24 0.73 -9.78
C ILE A 22 0.29 -0.04 -11.08
N GLN A 23 0.72 0.66 -12.14
CA GLN A 23 0.76 0.08 -13.48
C GLN A 23 1.64 -1.16 -13.49
N GLY A 24 1.11 -2.22 -14.07
CA GLY A 24 1.81 -3.50 -14.17
C GLY A 24 1.58 -4.41 -12.98
N LEU A 25 1.43 -3.87 -11.79
CA LEU A 25 1.27 -4.69 -10.60
C LEU A 25 -0.12 -5.33 -10.53
N ASP A 26 -1.15 -4.57 -10.83
CA ASP A 26 -2.51 -5.11 -10.79
C ASP A 26 -2.71 -6.18 -11.87
N GLU A 27 -2.03 -6.05 -13.00
CA GLU A 27 -2.11 -7.04 -14.06
C GLU A 27 -1.48 -8.36 -13.64
N ILE A 28 -0.27 -8.32 -13.07
CA ILE A 28 0.41 -9.56 -12.71
C ILE A 28 -0.18 -10.22 -11.46
N THR A 29 -0.90 -9.45 -10.64
CA THR A 29 -1.53 -10.00 -9.44
C THR A 29 -2.99 -10.38 -9.67
N GLY A 30 -3.50 -10.15 -10.87
CA GLY A 30 -4.89 -10.48 -11.14
C GLY A 30 -5.87 -9.56 -10.46
N GLY A 31 -5.53 -8.27 -10.35
CA GLY A 31 -6.44 -7.29 -9.81
C GLY A 31 -5.96 -6.56 -8.57
N GLY A 32 -4.77 -6.89 -8.07
CA GLY A 32 -4.22 -6.20 -6.92
C GLY A 32 -3.89 -7.12 -5.77
N LEU A 33 -3.85 -6.56 -4.57
CA LEU A 33 -3.51 -7.33 -3.37
C LEU A 33 -4.76 -8.00 -2.79
N PRO A 34 -4.61 -9.14 -2.11
CA PRO A 34 -5.76 -9.79 -1.50
C PRO A 34 -6.47 -8.86 -0.51
N ARG A 35 -7.76 -8.72 -0.68
CA ARG A 35 -8.55 -7.83 0.19
C ARG A 35 -8.78 -8.49 1.53
N GLY A 36 -8.66 -7.70 2.60
CA GLY A 36 -8.93 -8.19 3.94
C GLY A 36 -7.85 -9.08 4.52
N ARG A 37 -6.66 -9.09 3.89
CA ARG A 37 -5.55 -9.91 4.35
C ARG A 37 -4.28 -9.07 4.40
N PRO A 38 -3.36 -9.40 5.30
CA PRO A 38 -2.07 -8.71 5.30
C PRO A 38 -1.22 -9.17 4.12
N THR A 39 -0.44 -8.25 3.58
CA THR A 39 0.53 -8.53 2.53
C THR A 39 1.90 -8.10 3.04
N LEU A 40 2.85 -9.00 2.98
CA LEU A 40 4.22 -8.72 3.41
C LEU A 40 5.07 -8.39 2.18
N VAL A 41 5.75 -7.25 2.25
CA VAL A 41 6.69 -6.83 1.20
C VAL A 41 8.08 -6.83 1.81
N CYS A 42 8.94 -7.63 1.25
CA CYS A 42 10.31 -7.80 1.77
C CYS A 42 11.32 -7.27 0.78
N GLY A 43 12.42 -6.76 1.31
CA GLY A 43 13.50 -6.28 0.48
C GLY A 43 14.56 -5.63 1.34
N GLY A 44 15.74 -5.45 0.78
CA GLY A 44 16.82 -4.78 1.47
C GLY A 44 16.60 -3.28 1.58
N ALA A 45 17.47 -2.63 2.34
CA ALA A 45 17.43 -1.18 2.48
C ALA A 45 17.57 -0.53 1.10
N GLY A 46 16.77 0.50 0.86
CA GLY A 46 16.86 1.25 -0.39
C GLY A 46 16.19 0.60 -1.59
N CYS A 47 15.44 -0.49 -1.40
CA CYS A 47 14.80 -1.17 -2.52
C CYS A 47 13.43 -0.60 -2.89
N GLY A 48 12.96 0.42 -2.17
CA GLY A 48 11.71 1.08 -2.52
C GLY A 48 10.48 0.58 -1.81
N LYS A 49 10.63 -0.16 -0.71
CA LYS A 49 9.47 -0.67 0.03
C LYS A 49 8.55 0.45 0.54
N THR A 50 9.15 1.48 1.11
CA THR A 50 8.38 2.61 1.62
C THR A 50 7.67 3.33 0.50
N LEU A 51 8.34 3.49 -0.63
CA LEU A 51 7.76 4.14 -1.79
C LEU A 51 6.57 3.33 -2.32
N LEU A 52 6.71 2.01 -2.37
CA LEU A 52 5.63 1.15 -2.81
C LEU A 52 4.41 1.26 -1.88
N ALA A 53 4.66 1.24 -0.58
CA ALA A 53 3.57 1.36 0.39
C ALA A 53 2.88 2.72 0.29
N ALA A 54 3.66 3.78 0.15
CA ALA A 54 3.11 5.12 -0.01
C ALA A 54 2.29 5.23 -1.29
N GLU A 55 2.79 4.68 -2.38
CA GLU A 55 2.08 4.72 -3.65
C GLU A 55 0.75 3.96 -3.56
N PHE A 56 0.76 2.81 -2.91
CA PHE A 56 -0.46 2.04 -2.72
C PHE A 56 -1.53 2.86 -2.00
N LEU A 57 -1.16 3.51 -0.89
CA LEU A 57 -2.12 4.28 -0.11
C LEU A 57 -2.58 5.54 -0.84
N VAL A 58 -1.66 6.25 -1.49
CA VAL A 58 -2.00 7.48 -2.19
C VAL A 58 -2.91 7.18 -3.37
N ARG A 59 -2.59 6.17 -4.15
CA ARG A 59 -3.44 5.82 -5.30
C ARG A 59 -4.78 5.28 -4.84
N GLY A 60 -4.81 4.54 -3.72
CA GLY A 60 -6.07 4.11 -3.15
C GLY A 60 -6.96 5.28 -2.79
N ALA A 61 -6.39 6.30 -2.17
CA ALA A 61 -7.16 7.48 -1.78
C ALA A 61 -7.59 8.30 -3.00
N VAL A 62 -6.69 8.50 -3.95
CA VAL A 62 -6.94 9.38 -5.09
C VAL A 62 -7.79 8.70 -6.17
N GLN A 63 -7.49 7.46 -6.50
CA GLN A 63 -8.13 6.78 -7.62
C GLN A 63 -9.34 5.96 -7.23
N PHE A 64 -9.36 5.43 -6.02
CA PHE A 64 -10.42 4.50 -5.62
C PHE A 64 -11.23 5.01 -4.43
N GLY A 65 -10.93 6.21 -3.93
CA GLY A 65 -11.70 6.78 -2.82
C GLY A 65 -11.53 6.02 -1.52
N GLU A 66 -10.44 5.30 -1.36
CA GLU A 66 -10.20 4.49 -0.16
C GLU A 66 -9.26 5.24 0.78
N PRO A 67 -9.73 5.63 1.96
CA PRO A 67 -8.85 6.28 2.93
C PRO A 67 -7.81 5.29 3.41
N GLY A 68 -6.64 5.79 3.80
CA GLY A 68 -5.55 4.96 4.23
C GLY A 68 -4.89 5.46 5.50
N VAL A 69 -4.25 4.54 6.19
CA VAL A 69 -3.44 4.85 7.36
C VAL A 69 -2.02 4.36 7.09
N PHE A 70 -1.06 5.25 7.27
CA PHE A 70 0.34 4.91 7.13
C PHE A 70 1.00 5.01 8.50
N MET A 71 1.46 3.90 9.00
CA MET A 71 2.16 3.87 10.28
C MET A 71 3.65 3.71 9.99
N ALA A 72 4.41 4.75 10.28
CA ALA A 72 5.84 4.78 9.99
C ALA A 72 6.64 4.58 11.27
N PHE A 73 7.59 3.67 11.23
CA PHE A 73 8.42 3.36 12.39
C PHE A 73 9.81 3.96 12.30
N GLU A 74 10.31 4.17 11.11
CA GLU A 74 11.67 4.68 10.94
C GLU A 74 11.73 5.93 10.07
N GLU A 75 10.82 6.07 9.12
CA GLU A 75 10.81 7.24 8.26
C GLU A 75 10.32 8.47 9.00
N THR A 76 10.91 9.60 8.66
CA THR A 76 10.45 10.88 9.17
C THR A 76 9.34 11.42 8.27
N GLU A 77 8.61 12.40 8.78
CA GLU A 77 7.60 13.08 7.99
C GLU A 77 8.21 13.71 6.74
N LYS A 78 9.39 14.30 6.89
CA LYS A 78 10.07 14.93 5.77
C LYS A 78 10.42 13.94 4.68
N GLU A 79 10.94 12.77 5.07
CA GLU A 79 11.28 11.72 4.11
C GLU A 79 10.05 11.20 3.39
N LEU A 80 8.98 10.99 4.14
CA LEU A 80 7.75 10.47 3.55
C LEU A 80 7.13 11.46 2.59
N LYS A 81 7.12 12.75 2.95
CA LYS A 81 6.63 13.78 2.05
C LYS A 81 7.43 13.85 0.77
N ALA A 82 8.74 13.71 0.87
CA ALA A 82 9.60 13.73 -0.31
C ALA A 82 9.31 12.53 -1.21
N ASN A 83 9.12 11.36 -0.62
CA ASN A 83 8.81 10.16 -1.39
C ASN A 83 7.49 10.30 -2.14
N VAL A 84 6.47 10.82 -1.48
CA VAL A 84 5.16 10.99 -2.11
C VAL A 84 5.21 12.07 -3.17
N ALA A 85 5.96 13.14 -2.93
CA ALA A 85 6.12 14.21 -3.93
C ALA A 85 6.79 13.68 -5.19
N SER A 86 7.71 12.72 -5.05
CA SER A 86 8.38 12.13 -6.21
C SER A 86 7.41 11.35 -7.09
N LEU A 87 6.26 10.94 -6.54
CA LEU A 87 5.21 10.28 -7.30
C LEU A 87 4.23 11.27 -7.93
N GLY A 88 4.40 12.56 -7.66
CA GLY A 88 3.52 13.58 -8.21
C GLY A 88 2.29 13.86 -7.37
N PHE A 89 2.26 13.46 -6.11
CA PHE A 89 1.10 13.67 -5.24
C PHE A 89 1.42 14.62 -4.10
N ASP A 90 0.38 15.26 -3.57
CA ASP A 90 0.49 16.19 -2.45
C ASP A 90 0.04 15.48 -1.18
N LEU A 91 1.01 14.97 -0.42
CA LEU A 91 0.70 14.26 0.81
C LEU A 91 0.04 15.17 1.85
N ALA A 92 0.52 16.40 1.95
CA ALA A 92 -0.04 17.34 2.94
C ALA A 92 -1.52 17.60 2.67
N GLY A 93 -1.89 17.72 1.39
CA GLY A 93 -3.29 17.90 1.02
C GLY A 93 -4.14 16.69 1.36
N LEU A 94 -3.60 15.49 1.10
CA LEU A 94 -4.34 14.26 1.41
C LEU A 94 -4.56 14.11 2.91
N VAL A 95 -3.57 14.47 3.72
CA VAL A 95 -3.71 14.43 5.18
C VAL A 95 -4.71 15.48 5.65
N ARG A 96 -4.63 16.70 5.10
CA ARG A 96 -5.54 17.77 5.48
C ARG A 96 -7.00 17.42 5.19
N HIS A 97 -7.25 16.72 4.09
CA HIS A 97 -8.60 16.30 3.71
C HIS A 97 -8.98 14.96 4.31
N LYS A 98 -8.19 14.44 5.23
CA LYS A 98 -8.44 13.18 5.94
C LYS A 98 -8.54 11.99 5.01
N LYS A 99 -7.85 12.05 3.88
CA LYS A 99 -7.77 10.91 2.96
C LYS A 99 -6.71 9.93 3.42
N ILE A 100 -5.65 10.43 4.06
CA ILE A 100 -4.58 9.60 4.61
C ILE A 100 -4.27 10.09 6.02
N VAL A 101 -4.11 9.16 6.93
CA VAL A 101 -3.68 9.45 8.30
C VAL A 101 -2.24 8.95 8.43
N LEU A 102 -1.37 9.82 8.93
CA LEU A 102 0.01 9.46 9.19
C LEU A 102 0.22 9.29 10.68
N ASP A 103 0.85 8.19 11.05
CA ASP A 103 1.16 7.90 12.43
C ASP A 103 2.64 7.54 12.52
N TYR A 104 3.41 8.35 13.23
CA TYR A 104 4.85 8.13 13.38
C TYR A 104 5.11 7.50 14.71
N VAL A 105 5.59 6.27 14.70
CA VAL A 105 5.86 5.52 15.91
C VAL A 105 7.35 5.48 16.11
N HIS A 106 7.79 5.91 17.29
CA HIS A 106 9.19 5.85 17.66
C HIS A 106 9.40 4.70 18.62
N ILE A 107 10.21 3.74 18.21
CA ILE A 107 10.51 2.58 19.03
C ILE A 107 11.93 2.71 19.53
N GLU A 108 12.08 2.71 20.86
CA GLU A 108 13.40 2.77 21.45
C GLU A 108 13.96 1.35 21.57
N ARG A 109 15.26 1.27 21.33
CA ARG A 109 15.92 -0.02 21.33
C ARG A 109 15.80 -0.74 22.68
N SER A 110 15.84 0.01 23.77
CA SER A 110 15.72 -0.57 25.10
C SER A 110 14.34 -1.22 25.31
N GLU A 111 13.30 -0.63 24.78
CA GLU A 111 11.95 -1.20 24.89
C GLU A 111 11.84 -2.49 24.10
N VAL A 112 12.45 -2.53 22.93
CA VAL A 112 12.45 -3.74 22.12
C VAL A 112 13.18 -4.87 22.83
N GLN A 113 14.29 -4.58 23.47
CA GLN A 113 15.06 -5.57 24.19
C GLN A 113 14.30 -6.13 25.39
N GLU A 114 13.55 -5.27 26.08
CA GLU A 114 12.78 -5.70 27.24
C GLU A 114 11.62 -6.60 26.86
N SER A 115 11.02 -6.35 25.73
CA SER A 115 9.89 -7.15 25.27
C SER A 115 10.32 -8.45 24.63
N GLY A 116 11.58 -8.55 24.29
CA GLY A 116 12.13 -9.77 23.71
C GLY A 116 12.55 -10.73 24.78
#